data_57344befb28805ab58005b80c3dbe84a
#
_entry.id   57344befb28805ab58005b80c3dbe84a
#
_cell.length_a   1.000
_cell.length_b   1.000
_cell.length_c   1.000
_cell.angle_alpha   90.00
_cell.angle_beta   90.00
_cell.angle_gamma   90.00
#
_symmetry.space_group_name_H-M   'P 1'
#
loop_
_entity.id
_entity.type
_entity.pdbx_description
1 polymer ?
#
loop_
_entity_poly.entity_id
_entity_poly.type
_entity_poly.pdbx_seq_one_letter_code
_entity_poly.pdbx_strand_id
1 'polypeptide(L)'
;FGGEPLMNFGVVKGIVEYARSIEKEHNKNFRFTITTNGILLNDEIMDYINKNMHNVVLSLDGRKEVNDRMRPRAGGQGSYDNIVPKFQKLADSRNQTDYYVRGTFTHYNLDFAKDVMHMADLGFKQISVEPVVADPAEPYAISEEDLPVIFKEYEDLAVDIIKRRKEGQWFNFFHFMIDLTGGPCVTKRLVGCGSGTEYLAVTPTGDLYPCHQFVGKTEFKM
;
A
#
# COMPACT_ATOMS: atom_id res chain seq x y z
N PHE A 1 -4.14 2.16 9.98
CA PHE A 1 -4.88 1.92 8.75
C PHE A 1 -6.35 2.28 8.99
N GLY A 2 -7.07 2.65 7.94
CA GLY A 2 -8.48 3.03 7.99
C GLY A 2 -8.69 4.55 7.98
N GLY A 3 -9.47 5.07 7.01
CA GLY A 3 -9.53 6.49 6.71
C GLY A 3 -8.14 7.05 6.40
N GLU A 4 -7.81 8.18 7.02
CA GLU A 4 -6.45 8.76 6.96
C GLU A 4 -5.87 8.86 8.38
N PRO A 5 -4.87 8.03 8.76
CA PRO A 5 -4.34 8.01 10.12
C PRO A 5 -3.75 9.33 10.58
N LEU A 6 -3.23 10.14 9.65
CA LEU A 6 -2.62 11.44 9.99
C LEU A 6 -3.66 12.47 10.45
N MET A 7 -4.96 12.27 10.18
CA MET A 7 -6.03 13.11 10.75
C MET A 7 -6.15 12.96 12.26
N ASN A 8 -5.72 11.84 12.82
CA ASN A 8 -5.73 11.59 14.26
C ASN A 8 -4.34 11.15 14.73
N PHE A 9 -3.33 11.92 14.37
CA PHE A 9 -1.93 11.59 14.62
C PHE A 9 -1.59 11.48 16.09
N GLY A 10 -2.31 12.19 16.97
CA GLY A 10 -2.19 12.05 18.42
C GLY A 10 -2.49 10.64 18.91
N VAL A 11 -3.53 10.00 18.37
CA VAL A 11 -3.87 8.61 18.68
C VAL A 11 -2.81 7.65 18.15
N VAL A 12 -2.29 7.88 16.93
CA VAL A 12 -1.18 7.09 16.40
C VAL A 12 0.01 7.11 17.33
N LYS A 13 0.43 8.30 17.81
CA LYS A 13 1.52 8.44 18.78
C LYS A 13 1.23 7.70 20.09
N GLY A 14 0.03 7.86 20.64
CA GLY A 14 -0.37 7.21 21.89
C GLY A 14 -0.37 5.68 21.79
N ILE A 15 -0.82 5.10 20.66
CA ILE A 15 -0.78 3.65 20.43
C ILE A 15 0.67 3.14 20.36
N VAL A 16 1.56 3.86 19.68
CA VAL A 16 2.98 3.50 19.60
C VAL A 16 3.63 3.54 20.97
N GLU A 17 3.41 4.60 21.73
CA GLU A 17 3.93 4.78 23.10
C GLU A 17 3.44 3.67 24.03
N TYR A 18 2.14 3.39 24.00
CA TYR A 18 1.56 2.31 24.82
C TYR A 18 2.16 0.95 24.46
N ALA A 19 2.19 0.60 23.18
CA ALA A 19 2.74 -0.67 22.75
C ALA A 19 4.22 -0.82 23.16
N ARG A 20 5.04 0.23 23.00
CA ARG A 20 6.44 0.25 23.43
C ARG A 20 6.58 0.06 24.97
N SER A 21 5.66 0.62 25.74
CA SER A 21 5.71 0.53 27.22
C SER A 21 5.53 -0.90 27.72
N ILE A 22 4.78 -1.74 27.00
CA ILE A 22 4.48 -3.12 27.40
C ILE A 22 5.38 -4.19 26.75
N GLU A 23 6.20 -3.83 25.75
CA GLU A 23 7.05 -4.77 25.00
C GLU A 23 7.90 -5.65 25.92
N LYS A 24 8.57 -5.04 26.89
CA LYS A 24 9.50 -5.76 27.78
C LYS A 24 8.76 -6.74 28.70
N GLU A 25 7.64 -6.32 29.28
CA GLU A 25 6.83 -7.14 30.17
C GLU A 25 6.29 -8.39 29.45
N HIS A 26 5.83 -8.21 28.22
CA HIS A 26 5.23 -9.30 27.43
C HIS A 26 6.23 -10.02 26.52
N ASN A 27 7.52 -9.68 26.57
CA ASN A 27 8.58 -10.22 25.69
C ASN A 27 8.16 -10.16 24.20
N LYS A 28 7.66 -9.00 23.75
CA LYS A 28 7.23 -8.74 22.39
C LYS A 28 8.07 -7.64 21.77
N ASN A 29 8.09 -7.61 20.45
CA ASN A 29 8.69 -6.54 19.66
C ASN A 29 7.66 -6.11 18.61
N PHE A 30 7.07 -4.93 18.77
CA PHE A 30 6.09 -4.41 17.83
C PHE A 30 6.77 -3.74 16.64
N ARG A 31 6.32 -4.09 15.45
CA ARG A 31 6.69 -3.42 14.20
C ARG A 31 5.51 -2.61 13.71
N PHE A 32 5.68 -1.29 13.66
CA PHE A 32 4.62 -0.39 13.24
C PHE A 32 4.72 -0.11 11.75
N THR A 33 3.58 -0.12 11.08
CA THR A 33 3.41 0.32 9.69
C THR A 33 2.28 1.35 9.65
N ILE A 34 2.47 2.41 8.88
CA ILE A 34 1.44 3.41 8.63
C ILE A 34 1.18 3.49 7.12
N THR A 35 -0.11 3.57 6.75
CA THR A 35 -0.54 3.85 5.38
C THR A 35 -1.15 5.24 5.33
N THR A 36 -0.71 6.08 4.41
CA THR A 36 -1.21 7.46 4.29
C THR A 36 -1.45 7.88 2.84
N ASN A 37 -2.44 8.73 2.64
CA ASN A 37 -2.67 9.42 1.37
C ASN A 37 -1.74 10.63 1.17
N GLY A 38 -0.91 10.98 2.16
CA GLY A 38 0.13 12.00 2.08
C GLY A 38 -0.33 13.45 2.15
N ILE A 39 -1.62 13.73 2.13
CA ILE A 39 -2.12 15.12 2.12
C ILE A 39 -1.62 15.90 3.34
N LEU A 40 -1.69 15.30 4.53
CA LEU A 40 -1.28 15.91 5.80
C LEU A 40 0.20 15.71 6.14
N LEU A 41 0.94 15.00 5.29
CA LEU A 41 2.35 14.72 5.52
C LEU A 41 3.15 16.04 5.51
N ASN A 42 3.95 16.27 6.55
CA ASN A 42 4.85 17.39 6.74
C ASN A 42 6.16 16.91 7.41
N ASP A 43 7.11 17.80 7.62
CA ASP A 43 8.45 17.44 8.12
C ASP A 43 8.40 16.84 9.52
N GLU A 44 7.61 17.38 10.44
CA GLU A 44 7.46 16.84 11.81
C GLU A 44 6.91 15.41 11.79
N ILE A 45 5.90 15.17 10.95
CA ILE A 45 5.30 13.83 10.78
C ILE A 45 6.29 12.87 10.14
N MET A 46 7.06 13.31 9.14
CA MET A 46 8.10 12.50 8.50
C MET A 46 9.18 12.09 9.50
N ASP A 47 9.65 13.01 10.34
CA ASP A 47 10.65 12.74 11.37
C ASP A 47 10.13 11.70 12.39
N TYR A 48 8.88 11.84 12.81
CA TYR A 48 8.25 10.86 13.71
C TYR A 48 8.13 9.48 13.04
N ILE A 49 7.66 9.44 11.79
CA ILE A 49 7.53 8.21 11.00
C ILE A 49 8.90 7.53 10.85
N ASN A 50 9.94 8.27 10.48
CA ASN A 50 11.28 7.73 10.32
C ASN A 50 11.84 7.13 11.61
N LYS A 51 11.51 7.72 12.75
CA LYS A 51 11.97 7.25 14.05
C LYS A 51 11.20 6.03 14.58
N ASN A 52 9.90 5.94 14.31
CA ASN A 52 9.02 5.01 15.02
C ASN A 52 8.39 3.93 14.14
N MET A 53 8.25 4.16 12.83
CA MET A 53 7.61 3.21 11.91
C MET A 53 8.65 2.34 11.20
N HIS A 54 8.47 1.03 11.30
CA HIS A 54 9.31 0.07 10.57
C HIS A 54 9.08 0.18 9.07
N ASN A 55 7.83 0.35 8.64
CA ASN A 55 7.46 0.49 7.24
C ASN A 55 6.42 1.60 7.03
N VAL A 56 6.40 2.17 5.84
CA VAL A 56 5.42 3.20 5.44
C VAL A 56 4.83 2.85 4.09
N VAL A 57 3.52 2.93 3.98
CA VAL A 57 2.81 2.76 2.71
C VAL A 57 2.27 4.11 2.26
N LEU A 58 2.71 4.55 1.08
CA LEU A 58 2.39 5.82 0.46
C LEU A 58 1.39 5.58 -0.68
N SER A 59 0.17 6.07 -0.53
CA SER A 59 -0.90 5.79 -1.49
C SER A 59 -0.80 6.68 -2.73
N LEU A 60 -0.38 6.11 -3.86
CA LEU A 60 -0.29 6.75 -5.17
C LEU A 60 -0.63 5.73 -6.25
N ASP A 61 -1.61 6.03 -7.12
CA ASP A 61 -2.10 5.06 -8.10
C ASP A 61 -1.31 5.06 -9.42
N GLY A 62 -0.35 5.97 -9.58
CA GLY A 62 0.50 6.03 -10.77
C GLY A 62 0.54 7.42 -11.41
N ARG A 63 0.29 7.50 -12.71
CA ARG A 63 0.24 8.76 -13.49
C ARG A 63 -0.75 9.76 -12.89
N LYS A 64 -0.51 11.04 -13.11
CA LYS A 64 -1.31 12.12 -12.52
C LYS A 64 -2.80 11.98 -12.79
N GLU A 65 -3.19 11.73 -14.04
CA GLU A 65 -4.59 11.58 -14.44
C GLU A 65 -5.27 10.37 -13.79
N VAL A 66 -4.53 9.27 -13.60
CA VAL A 66 -5.02 8.06 -12.92
C VAL A 66 -5.22 8.35 -11.43
N ASN A 67 -4.19 8.88 -10.78
CA ASN A 67 -4.26 9.20 -9.36
C ASN A 67 -5.36 10.24 -9.05
N ASP A 68 -5.42 11.33 -9.81
CA ASP A 68 -6.34 12.43 -9.53
C ASP A 68 -7.80 12.05 -9.81
N ARG A 69 -8.04 11.07 -10.69
CA ARG A 69 -9.38 10.51 -10.93
C ARG A 69 -9.89 9.72 -9.72
N MET A 70 -9.03 8.87 -9.12
CA MET A 70 -9.45 7.95 -8.06
C MET A 70 -9.20 8.51 -6.65
N ARG A 71 -8.31 9.50 -6.52
CA ARG A 71 -7.94 10.15 -5.24
C ARG A 71 -8.09 11.66 -5.29
N PRO A 72 -9.30 12.19 -5.61
CA PRO A 72 -9.52 13.62 -5.55
C PRO A 72 -9.45 14.10 -4.09
N ARG A 73 -9.05 15.35 -3.90
CA ARG A 73 -9.16 16.06 -2.61
C ARG A 73 -10.64 16.43 -2.35
N ALA A 74 -10.97 16.75 -1.10
CA ALA A 74 -12.33 17.11 -0.68
C ALA A 74 -12.99 18.21 -1.54
N GLY A 75 -12.20 19.09 -2.18
CA GLY A 75 -12.67 20.12 -3.10
C GLY A 75 -12.73 19.69 -4.58
N GLY A 76 -12.55 18.39 -4.89
CA GLY A 76 -12.55 17.87 -6.26
C GLY A 76 -11.27 18.10 -7.06
N GLN A 77 -10.28 18.82 -6.49
CA GLN A 77 -8.98 19.01 -7.14
C GLN A 77 -8.14 17.73 -7.01
N GLY A 78 -7.20 17.52 -7.94
CA GLY A 78 -6.24 16.42 -7.88
C GLY A 78 -5.34 16.48 -6.64
N SER A 79 -4.88 15.33 -6.20
CA SER A 79 -3.96 15.20 -5.06
C SER A 79 -2.50 15.04 -5.49
N TYR A 80 -2.25 14.60 -6.72
CA TYR A 80 -0.93 14.19 -7.22
C TYR A 80 0.17 15.22 -6.99
N ASP A 81 -0.02 16.46 -7.46
CA ASP A 81 0.99 17.52 -7.35
C ASP A 81 1.32 17.89 -5.89
N ASN A 82 0.40 17.64 -4.98
CA ASN A 82 0.60 17.89 -3.55
C ASN A 82 1.38 16.75 -2.87
N ILE A 83 1.12 15.50 -3.24
CA ILE A 83 1.64 14.34 -2.50
C ILE A 83 2.97 13.83 -3.05
N VAL A 84 3.20 13.87 -4.37
CA VAL A 84 4.40 13.30 -4.98
C VAL A 84 5.70 13.90 -4.42
N PRO A 85 5.88 15.23 -4.31
CA PRO A 85 7.11 15.78 -3.74
C PRO A 85 7.35 15.36 -2.28
N LYS A 86 6.26 15.19 -1.50
CA LYS A 86 6.35 14.73 -0.11
C LYS A 86 6.76 13.26 -0.04
N PHE A 87 6.23 12.43 -0.92
CA PHE A 87 6.57 11.01 -1.00
C PHE A 87 8.02 10.80 -1.42
N GLN A 88 8.50 11.56 -2.41
CA GLN A 88 9.91 11.54 -2.80
C GLN A 88 10.81 11.93 -1.62
N LYS A 89 10.50 13.02 -0.93
CA LYS A 89 11.24 13.46 0.26
C LYS A 89 11.29 12.37 1.35
N LEU A 90 10.16 11.72 1.63
CA LEU A 90 10.10 10.66 2.63
C LEU A 90 10.90 9.43 2.17
N ALA A 91 10.76 8.99 0.92
CA ALA A 91 11.49 7.85 0.37
C ALA A 91 13.01 8.09 0.43
N ASP A 92 13.47 9.29 0.05
CA ASP A 92 14.88 9.68 0.11
C ASP A 92 15.40 9.71 1.56
N SER A 93 14.62 10.24 2.50
CA SER A 93 14.99 10.27 3.93
C SER A 93 15.11 8.88 4.55
N ARG A 94 14.52 7.87 3.93
CA ARG A 94 14.61 6.45 4.28
C ARG A 94 15.62 5.66 3.44
N ASN A 95 16.49 6.35 2.67
CA ASN A 95 17.44 5.72 1.75
C ASN A 95 16.79 4.73 0.78
N GLN A 96 15.59 5.02 0.33
CA GLN A 96 14.80 4.19 -0.60
C GLN A 96 14.49 2.77 -0.06
N THR A 97 14.42 2.59 1.27
CA THR A 97 14.09 1.32 1.94
C THR A 97 12.93 1.49 2.94
N ASP A 98 12.36 0.38 3.36
CA ASP A 98 11.31 0.34 4.41
C ASP A 98 10.09 1.23 4.12
N TYR A 99 9.72 1.34 2.86
CA TYR A 99 8.48 1.95 2.40
C TYR A 99 7.96 1.23 1.15
N TYR A 100 6.70 1.46 0.82
CA TYR A 100 6.13 1.16 -0.48
C TYR A 100 5.30 2.33 -0.98
N VAL A 101 5.49 2.69 -2.26
CA VAL A 101 4.45 3.43 -2.98
C VAL A 101 3.46 2.38 -3.46
N ARG A 102 2.21 2.50 -2.99
CA ARG A 102 1.17 1.52 -3.28
C ARG A 102 0.02 2.17 -4.03
N GLY A 103 -0.21 1.67 -5.24
CA GLY A 103 -1.32 2.04 -6.11
C GLY A 103 -2.37 0.94 -6.22
N THR A 104 -3.48 1.31 -6.82
CA THR A 104 -4.56 0.38 -7.19
C THR A 104 -4.93 0.63 -8.63
N PHE A 105 -4.93 -0.42 -9.47
CA PHE A 105 -5.45 -0.32 -10.82
C PHE A 105 -6.90 -0.81 -10.88
N THR A 106 -7.64 -0.27 -11.82
CA THR A 106 -9.08 -0.48 -11.98
C THR A 106 -9.40 -0.75 -13.44
N HIS A 107 -10.65 -1.01 -13.77
CA HIS A 107 -11.12 -1.04 -15.16
C HIS A 107 -10.73 0.23 -15.96
N TYR A 108 -10.54 1.36 -15.29
CA TYR A 108 -10.21 2.64 -15.95
C TYR A 108 -8.74 2.80 -16.37
N ASN A 109 -7.84 2.00 -15.82
CA ASN A 109 -6.40 2.05 -16.12
C ASN A 109 -5.80 0.65 -16.20
N LEU A 110 -6.36 -0.17 -17.10
CA LEU A 110 -5.85 -1.52 -17.36
C LEU A 110 -4.39 -1.51 -17.86
N ASP A 111 -3.92 -0.38 -18.41
CA ASP A 111 -2.53 -0.13 -18.79
C ASP A 111 -1.62 0.23 -17.59
N PHE A 112 -1.85 -0.42 -16.46
CA PHE A 112 -1.19 -0.14 -15.17
C PHE A 112 0.33 -0.33 -15.20
N ALA A 113 0.87 -1.07 -16.16
CA ALA A 113 2.32 -1.16 -16.35
C ALA A 113 2.94 0.23 -16.56
N LYS A 114 2.25 1.13 -17.26
CA LYS A 114 2.67 2.53 -17.42
C LYS A 114 2.66 3.30 -16.09
N ASP A 115 1.73 2.98 -15.19
CA ASP A 115 1.66 3.59 -13.86
C ASP A 115 2.82 3.14 -12.98
N VAL A 116 3.17 1.84 -13.02
CA VAL A 116 4.35 1.30 -12.34
C VAL A 116 5.64 1.94 -12.86
N MET A 117 5.78 2.03 -14.19
CA MET A 117 6.96 2.63 -14.82
C MET A 117 7.07 4.12 -14.51
N HIS A 118 5.94 4.84 -14.50
CA HIS A 118 5.90 6.24 -14.08
C HIS A 118 6.40 6.45 -12.65
N MET A 119 5.95 5.61 -11.71
CA MET A 119 6.44 5.68 -10.33
C MET A 119 7.94 5.37 -10.23
N ALA A 120 8.43 4.42 -11.02
CA ALA A 120 9.88 4.14 -11.10
C ALA A 120 10.66 5.33 -11.69
N ASP A 121 10.12 6.05 -12.68
CA ASP A 121 10.72 7.26 -13.27
C ASP A 121 10.75 8.44 -12.30
N LEU A 122 9.79 8.51 -11.36
CA LEU A 122 9.80 9.45 -10.24
C LEU A 122 10.90 9.14 -9.21
N GLY A 123 11.62 8.03 -9.34
CA GLY A 123 12.73 7.64 -8.48
C GLY A 123 12.35 6.67 -7.36
N PHE A 124 11.10 6.25 -7.25
CA PHE A 124 10.69 5.28 -6.23
C PHE A 124 11.29 3.89 -6.51
N LYS A 125 11.86 3.27 -5.47
CA LYS A 125 12.50 1.95 -5.55
C LYS A 125 11.65 0.81 -4.97
N GLN A 126 10.57 1.11 -4.28
CA GLN A 126 9.67 0.13 -3.67
C GLN A 126 8.24 0.41 -4.14
N ILE A 127 7.74 -0.39 -5.07
CA ILE A 127 6.46 -0.16 -5.76
C ILE A 127 5.56 -1.40 -5.63
N SER A 128 4.29 -1.17 -5.34
CA SER A 128 3.23 -2.17 -5.34
C SER A 128 1.99 -1.59 -6.02
N VAL A 129 1.42 -2.29 -6.99
CA VAL A 129 0.16 -1.90 -7.64
C VAL A 129 -0.77 -3.10 -7.67
N GLU A 130 -1.90 -2.97 -6.98
CA GLU A 130 -2.86 -4.04 -6.74
C GLU A 130 -4.10 -3.90 -7.63
N PRO A 131 -4.73 -4.99 -8.05
CA PRO A 131 -6.07 -4.90 -8.65
C PRO A 131 -7.10 -4.39 -7.62
N VAL A 132 -8.04 -3.58 -8.07
CA VAL A 132 -9.14 -3.15 -7.21
C VAL A 132 -10.01 -4.35 -6.83
N VAL A 133 -10.40 -4.41 -5.56
CA VAL A 133 -11.46 -5.31 -5.07
C VAL A 133 -12.68 -4.45 -4.81
N ALA A 134 -13.68 -4.56 -5.68
CA ALA A 134 -14.90 -3.74 -5.64
C ALA A 134 -16.13 -4.60 -5.91
N ASP A 135 -17.31 -4.08 -5.58
CA ASP A 135 -18.57 -4.68 -6.00
C ASP A 135 -18.62 -4.69 -7.53
N PRO A 136 -19.01 -5.82 -8.18
CA PRO A 136 -19.11 -5.88 -9.63
C PRO A 136 -20.04 -4.83 -10.28
N ALA A 137 -20.94 -4.24 -9.50
CA ALA A 137 -21.80 -3.15 -9.96
C ALA A 137 -21.09 -1.79 -10.07
N GLU A 138 -19.89 -1.66 -9.48
CA GLU A 138 -19.13 -0.42 -9.55
C GLU A 138 -18.49 -0.24 -10.94
N PRO A 139 -18.57 0.97 -11.53
CA PRO A 139 -18.09 1.18 -12.91
C PRO A 139 -16.57 1.08 -13.07
N TYR A 140 -15.82 1.06 -11.97
CA TYR A 140 -14.37 0.88 -11.94
C TYR A 140 -13.96 -0.56 -11.58
N ALA A 141 -14.92 -1.46 -11.31
CA ALA A 141 -14.63 -2.85 -10.99
C ALA A 141 -13.99 -3.57 -12.19
N ILE A 142 -13.07 -4.46 -11.89
CA ILE A 142 -12.45 -5.34 -12.89
C ILE A 142 -13.41 -6.49 -13.18
N SER A 143 -13.61 -6.77 -14.46
CA SER A 143 -14.44 -7.86 -14.96
C SER A 143 -13.58 -9.00 -15.56
N GLU A 144 -14.22 -10.12 -15.86
CA GLU A 144 -13.54 -11.22 -16.56
C GLU A 144 -13.06 -10.82 -17.98
N GLU A 145 -13.75 -9.87 -18.61
CA GLU A 145 -13.38 -9.35 -19.94
C GLU A 145 -12.06 -8.57 -19.92
N ASP A 146 -11.68 -8.02 -18.75
CA ASP A 146 -10.43 -7.27 -18.56
C ASP A 146 -9.21 -8.19 -18.39
N LEU A 147 -9.40 -9.45 -17.99
CA LEU A 147 -8.31 -10.36 -17.62
C LEU A 147 -7.28 -10.57 -18.74
N PRO A 148 -7.65 -10.73 -20.03
CA PRO A 148 -6.66 -10.89 -21.09
C PRO A 148 -5.72 -9.68 -21.21
N VAL A 149 -6.25 -8.46 -21.01
CA VAL A 149 -5.46 -7.23 -21.02
C VAL A 149 -4.55 -7.18 -19.81
N ILE A 150 -5.06 -7.49 -18.61
CA ILE A 150 -4.31 -7.51 -17.35
C ILE A 150 -3.15 -8.50 -17.44
N PHE A 151 -3.36 -9.72 -17.96
CA PHE A 151 -2.29 -10.70 -18.11
C PHE A 151 -1.20 -10.19 -19.06
N LYS A 152 -1.59 -9.59 -20.18
CA LYS A 152 -0.63 -9.01 -21.12
C LYS A 152 0.18 -7.87 -20.49
N GLU A 153 -0.45 -7.01 -19.71
CA GLU A 153 0.23 -5.92 -18.99
C GLU A 153 1.25 -6.44 -17.96
N TYR A 154 0.95 -7.53 -17.24
CA TYR A 154 1.92 -8.17 -16.36
C TYR A 154 3.11 -8.76 -17.13
N GLU A 155 2.88 -9.39 -18.29
CA GLU A 155 3.95 -9.91 -19.15
C GLU A 155 4.85 -8.78 -19.65
N ASP A 156 4.27 -7.71 -20.17
CA ASP A 156 5.01 -6.54 -20.66
C ASP A 156 5.79 -5.85 -19.55
N LEU A 157 5.17 -5.67 -18.38
CA LEU A 157 5.82 -5.12 -17.20
C LEU A 157 7.04 -5.96 -16.78
N ALA A 158 6.94 -7.30 -16.81
CA ALA A 158 8.06 -8.17 -16.49
C ALA A 158 9.24 -7.97 -17.46
N VAL A 159 8.97 -7.83 -18.76
CA VAL A 159 9.98 -7.56 -19.78
C VAL A 159 10.66 -6.20 -19.53
N ASP A 160 9.87 -5.17 -19.25
CA ASP A 160 10.38 -3.82 -18.99
C ASP A 160 11.22 -3.74 -17.70
N ILE A 161 10.82 -4.42 -16.65
CA ILE A 161 11.59 -4.51 -15.40
C ILE A 161 12.94 -5.21 -15.64
N ILE A 162 12.96 -6.31 -16.41
CA ILE A 162 14.20 -7.02 -16.76
C ILE A 162 15.12 -6.12 -17.57
N LYS A 163 14.58 -5.35 -18.52
CA LYS A 163 15.35 -4.40 -19.34
C LYS A 163 15.97 -3.32 -18.45
N ARG A 164 15.17 -2.66 -17.60
CA ARG A 164 15.65 -1.64 -16.64
C ARG A 164 16.72 -2.18 -15.70
N ARG A 165 16.57 -3.41 -15.23
CA ARG A 165 17.59 -4.05 -14.39
C ARG A 165 18.93 -4.19 -15.10
N LYS A 166 18.94 -4.56 -16.38
CA LYS A 166 20.14 -4.66 -17.20
C LYS A 166 20.81 -3.29 -17.41
N GLU A 167 20.02 -2.22 -17.44
CA GLU A 167 20.46 -0.83 -17.59
C GLU A 167 20.87 -0.17 -16.24
N GLY A 168 20.82 -0.90 -15.13
CA GLY A 168 21.15 -0.38 -13.79
C GLY A 168 20.04 0.48 -13.18
N GLN A 169 18.84 0.52 -13.76
CA GLN A 169 17.70 1.31 -13.31
C GLN A 169 16.73 0.46 -12.48
N TRP A 170 17.26 -0.33 -11.56
CA TRP A 170 16.49 -1.28 -10.76
C TRP A 170 15.50 -0.59 -9.80
N PHE A 171 14.32 -1.17 -9.72
CA PHE A 171 13.35 -0.98 -8.64
C PHE A 171 12.71 -2.32 -8.24
N ASN A 172 12.13 -2.38 -7.06
CA ASN A 172 11.41 -3.54 -6.56
C ASN A 172 9.93 -3.40 -6.89
N PHE A 173 9.38 -4.37 -7.62
CA PHE A 173 7.93 -4.50 -7.80
C PHE A 173 7.43 -5.66 -6.96
N PHE A 174 6.56 -5.38 -6.00
CA PHE A 174 6.17 -6.32 -4.93
C PHE A 174 5.65 -7.66 -5.46
N HIS A 175 4.82 -7.66 -6.52
CA HIS A 175 4.25 -8.88 -7.07
C HIS A 175 5.28 -9.81 -7.72
N PHE A 176 6.45 -9.30 -8.09
CA PHE A 176 7.52 -10.10 -8.69
C PHE A 176 8.59 -10.53 -7.67
N MET A 177 8.39 -10.20 -6.39
CA MET A 177 9.24 -10.64 -5.28
C MET A 177 8.90 -12.08 -4.85
N ILE A 178 9.06 -13.02 -5.77
CA ILE A 178 8.76 -14.43 -5.55
C ILE A 178 10.08 -15.16 -5.36
N ASP A 179 10.23 -15.88 -4.24
CA ASP A 179 11.32 -16.82 -4.05
C ASP A 179 11.02 -18.11 -4.83
N LEU A 180 11.66 -18.25 -5.98
CA LEU A 180 11.53 -19.46 -6.82
C LEU A 180 12.37 -20.62 -6.31
N THR A 181 13.25 -20.42 -5.33
CA THR A 181 14.14 -21.46 -4.79
C THR A 181 13.52 -22.21 -3.62
N GLY A 182 12.65 -21.56 -2.86
CA GLY A 182 12.01 -22.11 -1.66
C GLY A 182 10.79 -23.01 -1.92
N GLY A 183 10.34 -23.13 -3.18
CA GLY A 183 9.11 -23.83 -3.54
C GLY A 183 7.81 -23.10 -3.10
N PRO A 184 6.66 -23.68 -3.38
CA PRO A 184 5.38 -23.05 -3.05
C PRO A 184 5.13 -23.07 -1.53
N CYS A 185 4.66 -21.92 -0.99
CA CYS A 185 4.27 -21.83 0.42
C CYS A 185 3.01 -22.67 0.70
N VAL A 186 3.20 -23.85 1.27
CA VAL A 186 2.12 -24.78 1.62
C VAL A 186 1.14 -24.16 2.61
N THR A 187 1.65 -23.41 3.60
CA THR A 187 0.83 -22.74 4.60
C THR A 187 -0.16 -21.76 3.96
N LYS A 188 0.29 -20.92 3.01
CA LYS A 188 -0.58 -19.99 2.29
C LYS A 188 -1.64 -20.70 1.44
N ARG A 189 -1.35 -21.89 0.94
CA ARG A 189 -2.33 -22.70 0.22
C ARG A 189 -3.43 -23.26 1.11
N LEU A 190 -3.12 -23.55 2.39
CA LEU A 190 -4.06 -24.14 3.35
C LEU A 190 -4.87 -23.06 4.10
N VAL A 191 -4.26 -21.95 4.49
CA VAL A 191 -4.88 -20.92 5.34
C VAL A 191 -5.12 -19.58 4.64
N GLY A 192 -4.76 -19.46 3.37
CA GLY A 192 -4.92 -18.23 2.59
C GLY A 192 -4.10 -17.06 3.15
N CYS A 193 -4.74 -15.90 3.32
CA CYS A 193 -4.09 -14.67 3.77
C CYS A 193 -3.94 -14.54 5.29
N GLY A 194 -4.37 -15.54 6.06
CA GLY A 194 -4.35 -15.51 7.53
C GLY A 194 -5.45 -14.65 8.18
N SER A 195 -6.45 -14.20 7.41
CA SER A 195 -7.59 -13.45 7.95
C SER A 195 -8.25 -14.17 9.12
N GLY A 196 -8.41 -13.50 10.25
CA GLY A 196 -8.99 -14.04 11.48
C GLY A 196 -8.05 -14.87 12.36
N THR A 197 -6.85 -15.21 11.87
CA THR A 197 -5.86 -15.99 12.63
C THR A 197 -4.54 -15.25 12.79
N GLU A 198 -4.00 -14.70 11.70
CA GLU A 198 -2.73 -13.95 11.69
C GLU A 198 -2.97 -12.45 11.50
N TYR A 199 -4.16 -12.06 11.08
CA TYR A 199 -4.55 -10.69 10.80
C TYR A 199 -5.92 -10.39 11.41
N LEU A 200 -6.02 -9.27 12.13
CA LEU A 200 -7.24 -8.77 12.73
C LEU A 200 -7.39 -7.28 12.44
N ALA A 201 -8.63 -6.82 12.28
CA ALA A 201 -8.97 -5.41 12.25
C ALA A 201 -9.65 -5.01 13.56
N VAL A 202 -9.20 -3.88 14.12
CA VAL A 202 -9.79 -3.25 15.32
C VAL A 202 -10.42 -1.93 14.90
N THR A 203 -11.72 -1.77 15.19
CA THR A 203 -12.44 -0.52 14.89
C THR A 203 -12.15 0.56 15.95
N PRO A 204 -12.49 1.84 15.69
CA PRO A 204 -12.39 2.90 16.69
C PRO A 204 -13.24 2.66 17.95
N THR A 205 -14.28 1.82 17.86
CA THR A 205 -15.14 1.40 18.97
C THR A 205 -14.64 0.18 19.73
N GLY A 206 -13.48 -0.37 19.30
CA GLY A 206 -12.89 -1.56 19.92
C GLY A 206 -13.44 -2.90 19.41
N ASP A 207 -14.30 -2.88 18.41
CA ASP A 207 -14.81 -4.11 17.80
C ASP A 207 -13.74 -4.81 16.99
N LEU A 208 -13.71 -6.15 17.05
CA LEU A 208 -12.77 -6.98 16.31
C LEU A 208 -13.43 -7.59 15.07
N TYR A 209 -12.70 -7.64 13.98
CA TYR A 209 -13.09 -8.30 12.72
C TYR A 209 -11.92 -9.12 12.16
N PRO A 210 -12.20 -10.19 11.41
CA PRO A 210 -11.14 -11.02 10.80
C PRO A 210 -10.22 -10.24 9.87
N CYS A 211 -10.74 -9.20 9.20
CA CYS A 211 -10.01 -8.35 8.26
C CYS A 211 -10.75 -7.01 8.13
N HIS A 212 -10.04 -5.99 7.68
CA HIS A 212 -10.61 -4.64 7.44
C HIS A 212 -11.77 -4.64 6.41
N GLN A 213 -11.78 -5.57 5.46
CA GLN A 213 -12.87 -5.70 4.47
C GLN A 213 -14.20 -6.20 5.08
N PHE A 214 -14.17 -6.78 6.28
CA PHE A 214 -15.35 -7.22 6.99
C PHE A 214 -15.89 -6.19 7.98
N VAL A 215 -15.18 -5.08 8.19
CA VAL A 215 -15.61 -4.02 9.11
C VAL A 215 -16.98 -3.48 8.68
N GLY A 216 -17.93 -3.46 9.64
CA GLY A 216 -19.32 -3.06 9.41
C GLY A 216 -20.28 -4.19 9.03
N LYS A 217 -19.79 -5.38 8.72
CA LYS A 217 -20.58 -6.57 8.49
C LYS A 217 -20.72 -7.33 9.82
N THR A 218 -21.87 -7.14 10.50
CA THR A 218 -22.09 -7.60 11.89
C THR A 218 -21.94 -9.11 12.05
N GLU A 219 -22.23 -9.89 11.01
CA GLU A 219 -22.10 -11.35 10.98
C GLU A 219 -20.64 -11.83 11.10
N PHE A 220 -19.66 -10.95 10.83
CA PHE A 220 -18.23 -11.26 10.96
C PHE A 220 -17.58 -10.62 12.19
N LYS A 221 -18.35 -9.93 13.03
CA LYS A 221 -17.83 -9.37 14.29
C LYS A 221 -17.44 -10.50 15.24
N MET A 222 -16.22 -10.42 15.77
CA MET A 222 -15.62 -11.41 16.66
C MET A 222 -15.84 -11.05 18.14
#